data_2c44d7942a715d784670e74be5510685
#
_entry.id   2c44d7942a715d784670e74be5510685
#
_cell.length_a   1.000
_cell.length_b   1.000
_cell.length_c   1.000
_cell.angle_alpha   90.00
_cell.angle_beta   90.00
_cell.angle_gamma   90.00
#
_symmetry.space_group_name_H-M   'P 1'
#
loop_
_entity.id
_entity.type
_entity.pdbx_description
1 polymer ?
#
loop_
_entity_poly.entity_id
_entity_poly.type
_entity_poly.pdbx_seq_one_letter_code
_entity_poly.pdbx_strand_id
1 'polypeptide(L)'
;GSKKAEELVKKHKVTTIEELRARQDELLNDKQKIGLKYYEDILKRIPRKEILQYEKELKKIFQKVKNKNSTFQIVGSFRRGKPDSGDIDICVSDPDDDVEVFNKFLDALIEKKILVEVLSRGNVKSLGVSRLRRKPARRIDFMFTPRKELAFALLYFTGSKTFNTVMRKRALDLGYSMNEHGLYKMEKAGKSFKKGKKLDKYFPEEED
;
A
#
# COMPACT_ATOMS: atom_id res chain seq x y z
N GLY A 1 -10.82 11.23 -5.21
CA GLY A 1 -10.04 12.26 -4.51
C GLY A 1 -10.73 13.63 -4.57
N SER A 2 -10.14 14.66 -3.92
CA SER A 2 -10.75 16.00 -3.76
C SER A 2 -11.21 16.63 -5.07
N LYS A 3 -10.42 16.56 -6.14
CA LYS A 3 -10.80 17.09 -7.47
C LYS A 3 -12.09 16.47 -8.02
N LYS A 4 -12.26 15.14 -7.89
CA LYS A 4 -13.49 14.48 -8.36
C LYS A 4 -14.68 14.82 -7.48
N ALA A 5 -14.49 14.93 -6.16
CA ALA A 5 -15.55 15.36 -5.25
C ALA A 5 -15.99 16.79 -5.58
N GLU A 6 -15.06 17.68 -5.82
CA GLU A 6 -15.36 19.07 -6.22
C GLU A 6 -16.11 19.13 -7.56
N GLU A 7 -15.71 18.33 -8.56
CA GLU A 7 -16.41 18.20 -9.83
C GLU A 7 -17.86 17.74 -9.64
N LEU A 8 -18.07 16.67 -8.85
CA LEU A 8 -19.39 16.13 -8.56
C LEU A 8 -20.31 17.17 -7.93
N VAL A 9 -19.81 17.92 -6.94
CA VAL A 9 -20.60 18.94 -6.25
C VAL A 9 -20.82 20.17 -7.13
N LYS A 10 -19.77 20.76 -7.70
CA LYS A 10 -19.86 22.04 -8.42
C LYS A 10 -20.51 21.91 -9.80
N LYS A 11 -20.12 20.88 -10.56
CA LYS A 11 -20.59 20.69 -11.95
C LYS A 11 -21.88 19.87 -12.02
N HIS A 12 -21.94 18.75 -11.29
CA HIS A 12 -23.04 17.80 -11.41
C HIS A 12 -24.11 17.95 -10.31
N LYS A 13 -23.87 18.86 -9.33
CA LYS A 13 -24.80 19.17 -8.22
C LYS A 13 -25.15 17.95 -7.36
N VAL A 14 -24.25 16.96 -7.30
CA VAL A 14 -24.39 15.78 -6.46
C VAL A 14 -23.82 16.09 -5.08
N THR A 15 -24.64 16.01 -4.05
CA THR A 15 -24.28 16.37 -2.67
C THR A 15 -24.41 15.22 -1.67
N THR A 16 -25.11 14.13 -2.06
CA THR A 16 -25.31 12.95 -1.21
C THR A 16 -24.79 11.67 -1.88
N ILE A 17 -24.58 10.64 -1.08
CA ILE A 17 -24.16 9.31 -1.57
C ILE A 17 -25.31 8.64 -2.34
N GLU A 18 -26.54 8.85 -1.92
CA GLU A 18 -27.75 8.33 -2.57
C GLU A 18 -27.90 8.90 -3.99
N GLU A 19 -27.74 10.21 -4.16
CA GLU A 19 -27.72 10.86 -5.48
C GLU A 19 -26.57 10.30 -6.36
N LEU A 20 -25.39 10.10 -5.76
CA LEU A 20 -24.26 9.53 -6.48
C LEU A 20 -24.52 8.10 -6.93
N ARG A 21 -25.18 7.27 -6.10
CA ARG A 21 -25.58 5.90 -6.46
C ARG A 21 -26.59 5.88 -7.60
N ALA A 22 -27.57 6.78 -7.56
CA ALA A 22 -28.57 6.89 -8.64
C ALA A 22 -27.95 7.25 -10.00
N ARG A 23 -26.83 7.99 -9.99
CA ARG A 23 -26.17 8.50 -11.21
C ARG A 23 -24.77 7.90 -11.42
N GLN A 24 -24.43 6.79 -10.77
CA GLN A 24 -23.09 6.22 -10.82
C GLN A 24 -22.63 5.83 -12.22
N ASP A 25 -23.54 5.36 -13.09
CA ASP A 25 -23.22 4.93 -14.44
C ASP A 25 -22.85 6.10 -15.36
N GLU A 26 -23.40 7.27 -15.09
CA GLU A 26 -23.09 8.52 -15.81
C GLU A 26 -21.79 9.18 -15.27
N LEU A 27 -21.58 9.15 -13.96
CA LEU A 27 -20.61 10.02 -13.29
C LEU A 27 -19.32 9.33 -12.85
N LEU A 28 -19.32 8.00 -12.74
CA LEU A 28 -18.22 7.25 -12.15
C LEU A 28 -17.64 6.23 -13.14
N ASN A 29 -16.33 6.07 -13.11
CA ASN A 29 -15.66 4.94 -13.74
C ASN A 29 -15.76 3.67 -12.88
N ASP A 30 -15.40 2.50 -13.44
CA ASP A 30 -15.55 1.20 -12.76
C ASP A 30 -14.86 1.15 -11.40
N LYS A 31 -13.64 1.70 -11.26
CA LYS A 31 -12.91 1.75 -9.98
C LYS A 31 -13.63 2.61 -8.94
N GLN A 32 -14.23 3.71 -9.37
CA GLN A 32 -15.01 4.59 -8.50
C GLN A 32 -16.33 3.94 -8.08
N LYS A 33 -16.98 3.18 -8.98
CA LYS A 33 -18.18 2.37 -8.67
C LYS A 33 -17.86 1.30 -7.61
N ILE A 34 -16.71 0.63 -7.70
CA ILE A 34 -16.25 -0.29 -6.66
C ILE A 34 -16.09 0.45 -5.32
N GLY A 35 -15.47 1.62 -5.32
CA GLY A 35 -15.35 2.45 -4.12
C GLY A 35 -16.70 2.83 -3.51
N LEU A 36 -17.69 3.16 -4.35
CA LEU A 36 -19.05 3.48 -3.92
C LEU A 36 -19.80 2.23 -3.40
N LYS A 37 -19.64 1.07 -4.04
CA LYS A 37 -20.20 -0.22 -3.62
C LYS A 37 -19.80 -0.60 -2.18
N TYR A 38 -18.55 -0.34 -1.80
CA TYR A 38 -18.00 -0.69 -0.50
C TYR A 38 -17.83 0.53 0.43
N TYR A 39 -18.46 1.65 0.11
CA TYR A 39 -18.26 2.93 0.79
C TYR A 39 -18.39 2.84 2.31
N GLU A 40 -19.51 2.30 2.82
CA GLU A 40 -19.76 2.19 4.25
C GLU A 40 -18.78 1.26 4.97
N ASP A 41 -18.33 0.21 4.29
CA ASP A 41 -17.39 -0.74 4.86
C ASP A 41 -15.97 -0.16 4.93
N ILE A 42 -15.55 0.54 3.88
CA ILE A 42 -14.21 1.13 3.78
C ILE A 42 -14.02 2.30 4.76
N LEU A 43 -15.08 3.00 5.12
CA LEU A 43 -15.03 4.06 6.13
C LEU A 43 -14.82 3.54 7.56
N LYS A 44 -15.18 2.28 7.83
CA LYS A 44 -15.02 1.68 9.15
C LYS A 44 -13.57 1.37 9.43
N ARG A 45 -13.08 1.75 10.62
CA ARG A 45 -11.77 1.35 11.11
C ARG A 45 -11.68 -0.18 11.24
N ILE A 46 -10.51 -0.72 10.97
CA ILE A 46 -10.23 -2.16 11.04
C ILE A 46 -9.60 -2.46 12.41
N PRO A 47 -10.30 -3.15 13.32
CA PRO A 47 -9.71 -3.51 14.61
C PRO A 47 -8.47 -4.38 14.44
N ARG A 48 -7.45 -4.19 15.26
CA ARG A 48 -6.20 -4.98 15.23
C ARG A 48 -6.48 -6.49 15.26
N LYS A 49 -7.47 -6.93 16.05
CA LYS A 49 -7.90 -8.34 16.10
C LYS A 49 -8.34 -8.89 14.75
N GLU A 50 -8.96 -8.05 13.91
CA GLU A 50 -9.37 -8.46 12.56
C GLU A 50 -8.15 -8.57 11.64
N ILE A 51 -7.17 -7.65 11.75
CA ILE A 51 -5.92 -7.72 10.97
C ILE A 51 -5.10 -8.97 11.33
N LEU A 52 -5.09 -9.39 12.59
CA LEU A 52 -4.48 -10.66 13.00
C LEU A 52 -5.17 -11.88 12.35
N GLN A 53 -6.49 -11.83 12.11
CA GLN A 53 -7.19 -12.86 11.34
C GLN A 53 -6.76 -12.85 9.87
N TYR A 54 -6.63 -11.66 9.27
CA TYR A 54 -6.05 -11.52 7.92
C TYR A 54 -4.64 -12.10 7.88
N GLU A 55 -3.77 -11.73 8.81
CA GLU A 55 -2.39 -12.24 8.86
C GLU A 55 -2.35 -13.77 8.84
N LYS A 56 -3.20 -14.42 9.63
CA LYS A 56 -3.30 -15.88 9.68
C LYS A 56 -3.72 -16.49 8.34
N GLU A 57 -4.73 -15.93 7.68
CA GLU A 57 -5.20 -16.45 6.38
C GLU A 57 -4.20 -16.16 5.26
N LEU A 58 -3.61 -14.96 5.25
CA LEU A 58 -2.57 -14.59 4.31
C LEU A 58 -1.34 -15.49 4.44
N LYS A 59 -0.88 -15.80 5.66
CA LYS A 59 0.23 -16.74 5.91
C LYS A 59 -0.04 -18.12 5.33
N LYS A 60 -1.25 -18.66 5.53
CA LYS A 60 -1.62 -19.98 4.98
C LYS A 60 -1.56 -20.02 3.45
N ILE A 61 -2.02 -18.96 2.79
CA ILE A 61 -2.03 -18.89 1.33
C ILE A 61 -0.63 -18.64 0.81
N PHE A 62 0.12 -17.71 1.42
CA PHE A 62 1.49 -17.39 1.03
C PHE A 62 2.42 -18.59 1.10
N GLN A 63 2.31 -19.43 2.15
CA GLN A 63 3.10 -20.68 2.29
C GLN A 63 2.94 -21.65 1.13
N LYS A 64 1.83 -21.59 0.39
CA LYS A 64 1.57 -22.48 -0.75
C LYS A 64 2.18 -21.98 -2.07
N VAL A 65 2.49 -20.70 -2.16
CA VAL A 65 2.92 -20.05 -3.42
C VAL A 65 4.31 -19.45 -3.33
N LYS A 66 4.86 -19.28 -2.14
CA LYS A 66 6.17 -18.65 -1.91
C LYS A 66 7.34 -19.53 -2.35
N ASN A 67 8.43 -18.90 -2.73
CA ASN A 67 9.74 -19.55 -2.79
C ASN A 67 10.31 -19.78 -1.37
N LYS A 68 11.39 -20.57 -1.24
CA LYS A 68 11.93 -21.02 0.06
C LYS A 68 12.10 -19.91 1.09
N ASN A 69 12.66 -18.78 0.67
CA ASN A 69 13.00 -17.65 1.57
C ASN A 69 12.20 -16.38 1.30
N SER A 70 11.14 -16.46 0.48
CA SER A 70 10.24 -15.31 0.28
C SER A 70 9.50 -14.99 1.57
N THR A 71 9.25 -13.72 1.79
CA THR A 71 8.58 -13.21 2.99
C THR A 71 7.48 -12.23 2.63
N PHE A 72 6.52 -12.08 3.52
CA PHE A 72 5.64 -10.91 3.53
C PHE A 72 5.48 -10.38 4.95
N GLN A 73 5.18 -9.10 5.07
CA GLN A 73 4.94 -8.43 6.34
C GLN A 73 3.78 -7.44 6.21
N ILE A 74 2.90 -7.41 7.22
CA ILE A 74 1.91 -6.34 7.35
C ILE A 74 2.61 -5.13 7.95
N VAL A 75 2.54 -4.01 7.25
CA VAL A 75 3.21 -2.75 7.62
C VAL A 75 2.19 -1.68 8.07
N GLY A 76 2.39 -0.41 7.76
CA GLY A 76 1.45 0.65 8.08
C GLY A 76 1.19 0.84 9.58
N SER A 77 -0.01 1.27 9.91
CA SER A 77 -0.41 1.52 11.31
C SER A 77 -0.46 0.24 12.16
N PHE A 78 -0.68 -0.92 11.55
CA PHE A 78 -0.61 -2.21 12.24
C PHE A 78 0.79 -2.48 12.80
N ARG A 79 1.84 -2.31 12.00
CA ARG A 79 3.23 -2.50 12.44
C ARG A 79 3.64 -1.50 13.53
N ARG A 80 3.07 -0.29 13.53
CA ARG A 80 3.26 0.71 14.60
C ARG A 80 2.53 0.40 15.92
N GLY A 81 1.86 -0.75 16.03
CA GLY A 81 1.17 -1.15 17.26
C GLY A 81 -0.18 -0.46 17.50
N LYS A 82 -0.78 0.20 16.49
CA LYS A 82 -2.07 0.87 16.65
C LYS A 82 -3.20 -0.14 16.92
N PRO A 83 -4.22 0.23 17.75
CA PRO A 83 -5.35 -0.64 18.07
C PRO A 83 -6.27 -0.90 16.87
N ASP A 84 -6.24 0.00 15.88
CA ASP A 84 -6.96 -0.11 14.62
C ASP A 84 -6.22 0.53 13.46
N SER A 85 -6.66 0.25 12.23
CA SER A 85 -6.08 0.76 10.98
C SER A 85 -7.17 1.25 10.02
N GLY A 86 -6.80 2.09 9.05
CA GLY A 86 -7.69 2.51 7.94
C GLY A 86 -7.69 1.51 6.79
N ASP A 87 -6.58 0.85 6.59
CA ASP A 87 -6.29 -0.10 5.51
C ASP A 87 -5.31 -1.17 6.01
N ILE A 88 -5.04 -2.15 5.16
CA ILE A 88 -4.07 -3.21 5.40
C ILE A 88 -2.98 -3.09 4.35
N ASP A 89 -1.77 -2.70 4.76
CA ASP A 89 -0.60 -2.58 3.90
C ASP A 89 0.28 -3.83 4.00
N ILE A 90 0.63 -4.42 2.86
CA ILE A 90 1.43 -5.65 2.81
C ILE A 90 2.66 -5.43 1.94
N CYS A 91 3.84 -5.68 2.51
CA CYS A 91 5.10 -5.70 1.81
C CYS A 91 5.52 -7.16 1.57
N VAL A 92 5.76 -7.53 0.32
CA VAL A 92 6.25 -8.85 -0.12
C VAL A 92 7.67 -8.68 -0.63
N SER A 93 8.56 -9.61 -0.27
CA SER A 93 9.93 -9.63 -0.77
C SER A 93 10.40 -11.05 -1.02
N ASP A 94 11.26 -11.18 -2.03
CA ASP A 94 11.92 -12.44 -2.37
C ASP A 94 13.44 -12.21 -2.42
N PRO A 95 14.30 -13.14 -1.91
CA PRO A 95 15.75 -12.99 -1.90
C PRO A 95 16.38 -12.88 -3.28
N ASP A 96 15.78 -13.56 -4.26
CA ASP A 96 16.23 -13.61 -5.65
C ASP A 96 15.52 -12.56 -6.52
N ASP A 97 14.78 -11.64 -5.87
CA ASP A 97 13.96 -10.61 -6.51
C ASP A 97 12.90 -11.16 -7.50
N ASP A 98 12.45 -12.41 -7.26
CA ASP A 98 11.45 -13.07 -8.09
C ASP A 98 10.05 -12.46 -7.87
N VAL A 99 9.65 -11.59 -8.77
CA VAL A 99 8.34 -10.93 -8.75
C VAL A 99 7.16 -11.89 -8.99
N GLU A 100 7.41 -13.09 -9.52
CA GLU A 100 6.34 -14.09 -9.74
C GLU A 100 5.73 -14.58 -8.42
N VAL A 101 6.48 -14.55 -7.33
CA VAL A 101 5.93 -14.81 -5.99
C VAL A 101 4.80 -13.85 -5.64
N PHE A 102 4.98 -12.58 -5.97
CA PHE A 102 3.97 -11.54 -5.76
C PHE A 102 2.72 -11.80 -6.60
N ASN A 103 2.89 -12.12 -7.89
CA ASN A 103 1.80 -12.43 -8.80
C ASN A 103 1.02 -13.67 -8.36
N LYS A 104 1.70 -14.77 -8.05
CA LYS A 104 1.09 -16.02 -7.55
C LYS A 104 0.33 -15.79 -6.25
N PHE A 105 0.85 -14.95 -5.36
CA PHE A 105 0.18 -14.63 -4.11
C PHE A 105 -1.13 -13.88 -4.36
N LEU A 106 -1.11 -12.84 -5.21
CA LEU A 106 -2.33 -12.10 -5.57
C LEU A 106 -3.37 -13.01 -6.22
N ASP A 107 -2.96 -13.87 -7.17
CA ASP A 107 -3.86 -14.79 -7.87
C ASP A 107 -4.50 -15.80 -6.89
N ALA A 108 -3.71 -16.35 -5.96
CA ALA A 108 -4.23 -17.23 -4.94
C ALA A 108 -5.22 -16.54 -3.99
N LEU A 109 -5.02 -15.26 -3.67
CA LEU A 109 -5.95 -14.47 -2.85
C LEU A 109 -7.27 -14.20 -3.58
N ILE A 110 -7.21 -13.97 -4.90
CA ILE A 110 -8.38 -13.81 -5.77
C ILE A 110 -9.16 -15.13 -5.84
N GLU A 111 -8.49 -16.23 -6.12
CA GLU A 111 -9.09 -17.58 -6.17
C GLU A 111 -9.80 -17.94 -4.86
N LYS A 112 -9.19 -17.64 -3.71
CA LYS A 112 -9.76 -17.86 -2.38
C LYS A 112 -10.82 -16.81 -1.97
N LYS A 113 -11.14 -15.86 -2.84
CA LYS A 113 -12.11 -14.78 -2.61
C LYS A 113 -11.82 -13.95 -1.35
N ILE A 114 -10.54 -13.83 -0.99
CA ILE A 114 -10.06 -12.92 0.06
C ILE A 114 -9.83 -11.54 -0.57
N LEU A 115 -9.14 -11.47 -1.70
CA LEU A 115 -9.07 -10.27 -2.55
C LEU A 115 -10.30 -10.30 -3.47
N VAL A 116 -11.32 -9.51 -3.13
CA VAL A 116 -12.64 -9.55 -3.80
C VAL A 116 -12.76 -8.56 -4.95
N GLU A 117 -11.99 -7.48 -4.93
CA GLU A 117 -11.89 -6.53 -6.04
C GLU A 117 -10.45 -6.07 -6.21
N VAL A 118 -10.01 -5.98 -7.47
CA VAL A 118 -8.70 -5.43 -7.84
C VAL A 118 -8.91 -4.05 -8.44
N LEU A 119 -8.53 -3.01 -7.71
CA LEU A 119 -8.64 -1.62 -8.17
C LEU A 119 -7.50 -1.22 -9.09
N SER A 120 -6.32 -1.79 -8.86
CA SER A 120 -5.14 -1.61 -9.69
C SER A 120 -4.19 -2.77 -9.48
N ARG A 121 -3.59 -3.27 -10.56
CA ARG A 121 -2.54 -4.29 -10.52
C ARG A 121 -1.42 -3.89 -11.47
N GLY A 122 -0.27 -3.57 -10.90
CA GLY A 122 0.99 -3.36 -11.60
C GLY A 122 1.99 -4.47 -11.26
N ASN A 123 3.19 -4.40 -11.82
CA ASN A 123 4.23 -5.42 -11.63
C ASN A 123 4.68 -5.57 -10.17
N VAL A 124 4.72 -4.46 -9.42
CA VAL A 124 5.22 -4.43 -8.03
C VAL A 124 4.25 -3.81 -7.04
N LYS A 125 3.05 -3.44 -7.49
CA LYS A 125 2.03 -2.84 -6.61
C LYS A 125 0.64 -3.24 -7.05
N SER A 126 -0.20 -3.62 -6.07
CA SER A 126 -1.62 -3.89 -6.28
C SER A 126 -2.45 -3.24 -5.19
N LEU A 127 -3.55 -2.62 -5.60
CA LEU A 127 -4.53 -2.00 -4.72
C LEU A 127 -5.84 -2.75 -4.85
N GLY A 128 -6.49 -3.04 -3.75
CA GLY A 128 -7.72 -3.81 -3.81
C GLY A 128 -8.67 -3.63 -2.62
N VAL A 129 -9.72 -4.39 -2.68
CA VAL A 129 -10.69 -4.59 -1.60
C VAL A 129 -10.64 -6.05 -1.21
N SER A 130 -10.48 -6.32 0.07
CA SER A 130 -10.47 -7.65 0.64
C SER A 130 -11.65 -7.87 1.57
N ARG A 131 -12.03 -9.11 1.78
CA ARG A 131 -13.07 -9.46 2.74
C ARG A 131 -12.86 -10.86 3.30
N LEU A 132 -12.81 -10.98 4.62
CA LEU A 132 -12.92 -12.26 5.31
C LEU A 132 -14.40 -12.66 5.45
N ARG A 133 -14.62 -13.98 5.60
CA ARG A 133 -15.98 -14.52 5.73
C ARG A 133 -16.72 -13.84 6.88
N ARG A 134 -17.91 -13.32 6.60
CA ARG A 134 -18.80 -12.61 7.55
C ARG A 134 -18.19 -11.33 8.15
N LYS A 135 -17.24 -10.70 7.46
CA LYS A 135 -16.62 -9.43 7.85
C LYS A 135 -16.92 -8.34 6.83
N PRO A 136 -16.85 -7.06 7.22
CA PRO A 136 -16.89 -5.95 6.28
C PRO A 136 -15.76 -6.02 5.25
N ALA A 137 -15.97 -5.39 4.11
CA ALA A 137 -14.92 -5.21 3.12
C ALA A 137 -13.87 -4.20 3.62
N ARG A 138 -12.59 -4.44 3.28
CA ARG A 138 -11.44 -3.66 3.74
C ARG A 138 -10.55 -3.27 2.59
N ARG A 139 -10.00 -2.06 2.64
CA ARG A 139 -8.92 -1.68 1.73
C ARG A 139 -7.67 -2.49 2.08
N ILE A 140 -7.04 -3.04 1.03
CA ILE A 140 -5.79 -3.77 1.15
C ILE A 140 -4.87 -3.41 0.00
N ASP A 141 -3.63 -3.10 0.33
CA ASP A 141 -2.63 -2.66 -0.62
C ASP A 141 -1.40 -3.57 -0.50
N PHE A 142 -0.89 -4.02 -1.64
CA PHE A 142 0.26 -4.92 -1.72
C PHE A 142 1.39 -4.25 -2.48
N MET A 143 2.61 -4.46 -2.01
CA MET A 143 3.84 -4.01 -2.66
C MET A 143 4.86 -5.13 -2.67
N PHE A 144 5.50 -5.32 -3.83
CA PHE A 144 6.70 -6.12 -3.95
C PHE A 144 7.92 -5.22 -3.82
N THR A 145 8.90 -5.66 -3.05
CA THR A 145 10.12 -4.91 -2.80
C THR A 145 11.34 -5.81 -3.01
N PRO A 146 12.29 -5.43 -3.85
CA PRO A 146 13.56 -6.12 -3.99
C PRO A 146 14.30 -6.23 -2.65
N ARG A 147 15.04 -7.33 -2.45
CA ARG A 147 15.75 -7.59 -1.18
C ARG A 147 16.66 -6.43 -0.74
N LYS A 148 17.38 -5.82 -1.68
CA LYS A 148 18.27 -4.68 -1.39
C LYS A 148 17.57 -3.40 -0.95
N GLU A 149 16.27 -3.30 -1.19
CA GLU A 149 15.45 -2.13 -0.85
C GLU A 149 14.55 -2.37 0.36
N LEU A 150 14.52 -3.60 0.89
CA LEU A 150 13.54 -4.02 1.89
C LEU A 150 13.57 -3.17 3.17
N ALA A 151 14.74 -2.85 3.70
CA ALA A 151 14.88 -2.00 4.89
C ALA A 151 14.24 -0.61 4.68
N PHE A 152 14.54 0.04 3.55
CA PHE A 152 13.95 1.33 3.20
C PHE A 152 12.44 1.27 2.96
N ALA A 153 11.98 0.20 2.30
CA ALA A 153 10.56 -0.01 2.06
C ALA A 153 9.80 -0.25 3.38
N LEU A 154 10.30 -1.10 4.26
CA LEU A 154 9.69 -1.35 5.57
C LEU A 154 9.62 -0.06 6.39
N LEU A 155 10.70 0.71 6.46
CA LEU A 155 10.75 2.00 7.14
C LEU A 155 9.70 2.97 6.57
N TYR A 156 9.66 3.12 5.26
CA TYR A 156 8.76 4.02 4.56
C TYR A 156 7.28 3.62 4.74
N PHE A 157 6.95 2.35 4.48
CA PHE A 157 5.57 1.86 4.56
C PHE A 157 5.07 1.67 5.98
N THR A 158 5.97 1.48 6.96
CA THR A 158 5.61 1.53 8.37
C THR A 158 5.17 2.94 8.76
N GLY A 159 5.81 3.98 8.25
CA GLY A 159 5.50 5.38 8.53
C GLY A 159 5.74 5.74 10.00
N SER A 160 5.08 6.72 10.52
CA SER A 160 3.90 7.43 9.99
C SER A 160 4.26 8.43 8.86
N LYS A 161 3.25 9.07 8.27
CA LYS A 161 3.49 10.17 7.31
C LYS A 161 4.37 11.27 7.92
N THR A 162 4.11 11.67 9.16
CA THR A 162 4.92 12.66 9.89
C THR A 162 6.35 12.16 10.09
N PHE A 163 6.53 10.91 10.52
CA PHE A 163 7.85 10.29 10.65
C PHE A 163 8.62 10.33 9.32
N ASN A 164 8.00 9.89 8.23
CA ASN A 164 8.62 9.92 6.90
C ASN A 164 9.02 11.33 6.46
N THR A 165 8.19 12.34 6.77
CA THR A 165 8.50 13.75 6.46
C THR A 165 9.73 14.21 7.22
N VAL A 166 9.83 13.92 8.51
CA VAL A 166 10.98 14.29 9.37
C VAL A 166 12.25 13.57 8.91
N MET A 167 12.16 12.24 8.67
CA MET A 167 13.30 11.45 8.19
C MET A 167 13.83 11.94 6.85
N ARG A 168 12.95 12.19 5.89
CA ARG A 168 13.33 12.72 4.57
C ARG A 168 13.95 14.11 4.68
N LYS A 169 13.40 14.98 5.54
CA LYS A 169 13.99 16.29 5.80
C LYS A 169 15.41 16.14 6.38
N ARG A 170 15.58 15.27 7.38
CA ARG A 170 16.89 14.99 7.97
C ARG A 170 17.91 14.47 6.94
N ALA A 171 17.46 13.57 6.05
CA ALA A 171 18.31 13.10 4.95
C ALA A 171 18.76 14.25 4.05
N LEU A 172 17.85 15.17 3.69
CA LEU A 172 18.19 16.36 2.89
C LEU A 172 19.18 17.28 3.60
N ASP A 173 19.01 17.51 4.90
CA ASP A 173 19.93 18.33 5.71
C ASP A 173 21.36 17.72 5.76
N LEU A 174 21.47 16.40 5.58
CA LEU A 174 22.72 15.66 5.48
C LEU A 174 23.24 15.49 4.05
N GLY A 175 22.59 16.09 3.05
CA GLY A 175 23.00 16.03 1.64
C GLY A 175 22.52 14.78 0.91
N TYR A 176 21.47 14.12 1.41
CA TYR A 176 20.89 12.92 0.79
C TYR A 176 19.41 13.10 0.50
N SER A 177 18.90 12.40 -0.52
CA SER A 177 17.48 12.18 -0.75
C SER A 177 17.13 10.73 -0.40
N MET A 178 16.12 10.52 0.45
CA MET A 178 15.68 9.19 0.89
C MET A 178 14.26 8.89 0.40
N ASN A 179 14.04 7.67 -0.06
CA ASN A 179 12.72 7.15 -0.39
C ASN A 179 12.66 5.63 -0.09
N GLU A 180 11.56 4.98 -0.47
CA GLU A 180 11.32 3.54 -0.31
C GLU A 180 12.33 2.64 -1.05
N HIS A 181 13.10 3.20 -1.98
CA HIS A 181 14.10 2.49 -2.77
C HIS A 181 15.53 2.66 -2.25
N GLY A 182 15.78 3.61 -1.34
CA GLY A 182 17.12 3.83 -0.79
C GLY A 182 17.49 5.29 -0.59
N LEU A 183 18.80 5.50 -0.37
CA LEU A 183 19.45 6.79 -0.25
C LEU A 183 20.15 7.18 -1.55
N TYR A 184 20.09 8.46 -1.86
CA TYR A 184 20.69 9.05 -3.06
C TYR A 184 21.47 10.29 -2.65
N LYS A 185 22.71 10.47 -3.15
CA LYS A 185 23.43 11.72 -2.96
C LYS A 185 22.69 12.88 -3.62
N MET A 186 22.67 14.03 -2.95
CA MET A 186 22.21 15.27 -3.56
C MET A 186 23.36 15.90 -4.32
N GLU A 187 23.14 16.28 -5.57
CA GLU A 187 24.11 16.92 -6.45
C GLU A 187 23.71 18.36 -6.70
N LYS A 188 24.70 19.27 -6.66
CA LYS A 188 24.47 20.68 -6.98
C LYS A 188 24.15 20.83 -8.48
N ALA A 189 23.05 21.49 -8.78
CA ALA A 189 22.60 21.79 -10.14
C ALA A 189 22.29 23.30 -10.26
N GLY A 190 23.32 24.08 -10.58
CA GLY A 190 23.23 25.55 -10.57
C GLY A 190 22.93 26.08 -9.16
N LYS A 191 21.81 26.81 -9.01
CA LYS A 191 21.35 27.37 -7.72
C LYS A 191 20.50 26.40 -6.89
N SER A 192 20.22 25.17 -7.39
CA SER A 192 19.40 24.15 -6.74
C SER A 192 20.15 22.84 -6.55
N PHE A 193 19.53 21.88 -5.84
CA PHE A 193 20.02 20.52 -5.71
C PHE A 193 19.08 19.55 -6.43
N LYS A 194 19.65 18.54 -7.08
CA LYS A 194 18.89 17.44 -7.70
C LYS A 194 19.31 16.12 -7.07
N LYS A 195 18.42 15.12 -7.19
CA LYS A 195 18.71 13.74 -6.81
C LYS A 195 19.75 13.15 -7.76
N GLY A 196 20.89 12.74 -7.22
CA GLY A 196 21.99 12.11 -7.94
C GLY A 196 21.96 10.59 -7.87
N LYS A 197 23.14 9.96 -7.82
CA LYS A 197 23.27 8.50 -7.79
C LYS A 197 22.74 7.91 -6.48
N LYS A 198 22.08 6.74 -6.59
CA LYS A 198 21.77 5.87 -5.45
C LYS A 198 23.07 5.42 -4.79
N LEU A 199 23.09 5.38 -3.46
CA LEU A 199 24.21 4.81 -2.74
C LEU A 199 24.28 3.30 -2.99
N ASP A 200 25.45 2.82 -3.39
CA ASP A 200 25.72 1.40 -3.57
C ASP A 200 26.20 0.79 -2.23
N LYS A 201 25.42 0.99 -1.18
CA LYS A 201 25.62 0.38 0.13
C LYS A 201 24.39 -0.48 0.43
N TYR A 202 24.61 -1.71 0.87
CA TYR A 202 23.55 -2.57 1.35
C TYR A 202 23.24 -2.22 2.82
N PHE A 203 21.97 -2.07 3.10
CA PHE A 203 21.42 -1.81 4.43
C PHE A 203 20.48 -2.98 4.76
N PRO A 204 20.96 -3.99 5.51
CA PRO A 204 20.15 -5.17 5.81
C PRO A 204 18.96 -4.89 6.73
N GLU A 205 19.12 -3.92 7.65
CA GLU A 205 18.14 -3.59 8.67
C GLU A 205 17.72 -2.10 8.59
N GLU A 206 16.62 -1.77 9.23
CA GLU A 206 16.06 -0.40 9.22
C GLU A 206 16.89 0.57 10.09
N GLU A 207 17.65 0.04 11.05
CA GLU A 207 18.49 0.79 11.98
C GLU A 207 19.87 1.16 11.37
N ASP A 208 20.28 0.54 10.26
CA ASP A 208 21.54 0.82 9.56
C ASP A 208 21.57 2.21 8.90
#